data_aa764ca17e9ac079c4b2d08f0b6db89f
#
_entry.id   aa764ca17e9ac079c4b2d08f0b6db89f
#
_cell.length_a   1.000
_cell.length_b   1.000
_cell.length_c   1.000
_cell.angle_alpha   90.00
_cell.angle_beta   90.00
_cell.angle_gamma   90.00
#
_symmetry.space_group_name_H-M   'P 1'
#
loop_
_entity.id
_entity.type
_entity.pdbx_description
1 polymer ?
#
loop_
_entity_poly.entity_id
_entity_poly.type
_entity_poly.pdbx_seq_one_letter_code
_entity_poly.pdbx_strand_id
1 'polypeptide(L)'
;AMTLAYALMMSTAVPAKGSNGITASPRKQGAGLVNLASAMATKAYLQVEGKERPKLELGDDPDKTGEYQMTFRVVNFGTEPLQYAITPTVLTENAETKGDYGNVQVYFATQTSRDITAQTTWTTNCANNVVTVPAKGSADVTVTVKLSDALRKELTDTFENGIYIEGYITLKQQATAE
;
A
#
# COMPACT_ATOMS: atom_id res chain seq x y z
N ALA A 1 -13.06 -17.32 -7.24
CA ALA A 1 -13.53 -16.50 -6.12
C ALA A 1 -12.54 -16.66 -4.95
N MET A 2 -12.16 -15.57 -4.32
CA MET A 2 -11.31 -15.57 -3.13
C MET A 2 -12.03 -16.30 -1.99
N THR A 3 -11.35 -17.28 -1.35
CA THR A 3 -11.91 -17.90 -0.15
C THR A 3 -11.80 -16.96 1.03
N LEU A 4 -12.73 -17.02 1.99
CA LEU A 4 -12.68 -16.19 3.20
C LEU A 4 -11.36 -16.38 3.97
N ALA A 5 -10.89 -17.61 4.12
CA ALA A 5 -9.63 -17.90 4.78
C ALA A 5 -8.44 -17.16 4.13
N TYR A 6 -8.40 -17.15 2.81
CA TYR A 6 -7.35 -16.44 2.07
C TYR A 6 -7.43 -14.92 2.23
N ALA A 7 -8.66 -14.37 2.18
CA ALA A 7 -8.90 -12.95 2.42
C ALA A 7 -8.43 -12.53 3.82
N LEU A 8 -8.76 -13.31 4.84
CA LEU A 8 -8.34 -13.06 6.23
C LEU A 8 -6.82 -13.09 6.39
N MET A 9 -6.16 -14.11 5.83
CA MET A 9 -4.69 -14.23 5.90
C MET A 9 -3.99 -13.07 5.22
N MET A 10 -4.44 -12.65 4.03
CA MET A 10 -3.83 -11.53 3.33
C MET A 10 -4.11 -10.19 4.02
N SER A 11 -5.32 -9.98 4.54
CA SER A 11 -5.71 -8.73 5.20
C SER A 11 -5.03 -8.51 6.55
N THR A 12 -4.53 -9.57 7.18
CA THR A 12 -3.86 -9.52 8.48
C THR A 12 -2.37 -9.83 8.42
N ALA A 13 -1.82 -10.02 7.22
CA ALA A 13 -0.40 -10.23 7.02
C ALA A 13 0.40 -9.01 7.47
N VAL A 14 1.62 -9.25 7.95
CA VAL A 14 2.51 -8.19 8.44
C VAL A 14 3.66 -8.02 7.45
N PRO A 15 3.78 -6.86 6.79
CA PRO A 15 4.89 -6.60 5.90
C PRO A 15 6.24 -6.70 6.64
N ALA A 16 7.15 -7.51 6.10
CA ALA A 16 8.50 -7.63 6.63
C ALA A 16 9.36 -6.43 6.23
N LYS A 17 10.42 -6.21 6.98
CA LYS A 17 11.42 -5.18 6.67
C LYS A 17 12.60 -5.77 5.91
N GLY A 18 13.15 -4.97 5.00
CA GLY A 18 14.42 -5.27 4.34
C GLY A 18 15.62 -5.08 5.28
N SER A 19 16.82 -5.40 4.79
CA SER A 19 18.07 -5.26 5.53
C SER A 19 18.39 -3.82 5.97
N ASN A 20 17.82 -2.82 5.29
CA ASN A 20 17.94 -1.41 5.64
C ASN A 20 16.88 -0.93 6.67
N GLY A 21 16.06 -1.83 7.22
CA GLY A 21 15.01 -1.51 8.19
C GLY A 21 13.73 -0.91 7.60
N ILE A 22 13.71 -0.62 6.30
CA ILE A 22 12.53 -0.12 5.58
C ILE A 22 11.64 -1.30 5.18
N THR A 23 10.33 -1.08 5.13
CA THR A 23 9.37 -2.10 4.66
C THR A 23 9.75 -2.61 3.27
N ALA A 24 9.81 -3.91 3.10
CA ALA A 24 10.16 -4.50 1.81
C ALA A 24 9.02 -4.32 0.79
N SER A 25 9.39 -4.32 -0.47
CA SER A 25 8.50 -4.13 -1.62
C SER A 25 7.34 -5.13 -1.64
N PRO A 26 6.08 -4.69 -1.87
CA PRO A 26 4.96 -5.60 -2.05
C PRO A 26 5.13 -6.51 -3.30
N ARG A 27 5.90 -6.11 -4.30
CA ARG A 27 6.24 -6.97 -5.44
C ARG A 27 7.09 -8.17 -5.03
N LYS A 28 7.89 -8.03 -3.96
CA LYS A 28 8.82 -9.07 -3.48
C LYS A 28 8.20 -9.97 -2.41
N GLN A 29 7.29 -9.44 -1.59
CA GLN A 29 6.72 -10.18 -0.45
C GLN A 29 5.18 -10.31 -0.46
N GLY A 30 4.48 -9.69 -1.42
CA GLY A 30 3.02 -9.64 -1.40
C GLY A 30 2.50 -8.86 -0.21
N ALA A 31 1.52 -9.40 0.50
CA ALA A 31 0.95 -8.80 1.70
C ALA A 31 1.88 -8.87 2.93
N GLY A 32 2.92 -9.70 2.90
CA GLY A 32 3.86 -9.89 3.99
C GLY A 32 3.76 -11.27 4.65
N LEU A 33 4.24 -11.36 5.88
CA LEU A 33 4.23 -12.58 6.67
C LEU A 33 2.82 -12.89 7.19
N VAL A 34 2.39 -14.13 7.03
CA VAL A 34 1.08 -14.58 7.54
C VAL A 34 1.07 -14.53 9.06
N ASN A 35 0.05 -13.88 9.62
CA ASN A 35 -0.23 -13.87 11.05
C ASN A 35 -1.53 -14.67 11.31
N LEU A 36 -1.38 -15.95 11.58
CA LEU A 36 -2.50 -16.84 11.73
C LEU A 36 -3.40 -16.47 12.93
N ALA A 37 -2.80 -16.03 14.03
CA ALA A 37 -3.56 -15.59 15.21
C ALA A 37 -4.44 -14.37 14.86
N SER A 38 -3.89 -13.37 14.18
CA SER A 38 -4.66 -12.22 13.72
C SER A 38 -5.73 -12.59 12.70
N ALA A 39 -5.43 -13.52 11.79
CA ALA A 39 -6.39 -14.00 10.79
C ALA A 39 -7.59 -14.73 11.42
N MET A 40 -7.36 -15.43 12.52
CA MET A 40 -8.45 -16.12 13.28
C MET A 40 -9.24 -15.15 14.17
N ALA A 41 -8.61 -14.10 14.68
CA ALA A 41 -9.24 -13.15 15.61
C ALA A 41 -10.05 -12.06 14.89
N THR A 42 -9.61 -11.62 13.71
CA THR A 42 -10.26 -10.52 12.99
C THR A 42 -11.71 -10.82 12.63
N LYS A 43 -12.54 -9.78 12.61
CA LYS A 43 -13.94 -9.83 12.15
C LYS A 43 -14.13 -9.09 10.82
N ALA A 44 -13.04 -8.63 10.20
CA ALA A 44 -13.07 -7.94 8.92
C ALA A 44 -11.97 -8.41 7.98
N TYR A 45 -12.19 -8.21 6.69
CA TYR A 45 -11.21 -8.44 5.66
C TYR A 45 -11.32 -7.37 4.56
N LEU A 46 -10.26 -7.26 3.76
CA LEU A 46 -10.19 -6.35 2.63
C LEU A 46 -10.58 -7.06 1.33
N GLN A 47 -11.24 -6.34 0.46
CA GLN A 47 -11.64 -6.79 -0.87
C GLN A 47 -11.38 -5.71 -1.90
N VAL A 48 -10.91 -6.11 -3.07
CA VAL A 48 -10.84 -5.25 -4.26
C VAL A 48 -11.83 -5.80 -5.27
N GLU A 49 -12.70 -4.94 -5.78
CA GLU A 49 -13.75 -5.35 -6.71
C GLU A 49 -13.14 -5.98 -7.98
N GLY A 50 -13.71 -7.09 -8.40
CA GLY A 50 -13.25 -7.83 -9.58
C GLY A 50 -11.90 -8.52 -9.43
N LYS A 51 -11.28 -8.51 -8.25
CA LYS A 51 -9.99 -9.16 -7.99
C LYS A 51 -10.15 -10.33 -7.03
N GLU A 52 -9.29 -11.34 -7.21
CA GLU A 52 -9.22 -12.51 -6.32
C GLU A 52 -8.38 -12.24 -5.06
N ARG A 53 -7.71 -11.09 -5.00
CA ARG A 53 -6.80 -10.71 -3.91
C ARG A 53 -7.02 -9.25 -3.55
N PRO A 54 -6.81 -8.85 -2.30
CA PRO A 54 -6.82 -7.45 -1.89
C PRO A 54 -5.52 -6.74 -2.34
N LYS A 55 -5.23 -6.81 -3.63
CA LYS A 55 -4.09 -6.19 -4.29
C LYS A 55 -4.60 -5.20 -5.32
N LEU A 56 -4.09 -3.99 -5.25
CA LEU A 56 -4.35 -2.93 -6.21
C LEU A 56 -3.18 -2.84 -7.20
N GLU A 57 -3.48 -2.89 -8.47
CA GLU A 57 -2.54 -2.72 -9.58
C GLU A 57 -3.01 -1.51 -10.38
N LEU A 58 -2.24 -0.44 -10.34
CA LEU A 58 -2.60 0.86 -10.91
C LEU A 58 -2.18 1.01 -12.37
N GLY A 59 -1.34 0.08 -12.86
CA GLY A 59 -0.75 0.17 -14.19
C GLY A 59 0.37 1.19 -14.28
N ASP A 60 0.67 1.59 -15.52
CA ASP A 60 1.70 2.58 -15.81
C ASP A 60 1.14 4.00 -15.70
N ASP A 61 2.00 4.96 -15.38
CA ASP A 61 1.72 6.40 -15.38
C ASP A 61 2.54 7.08 -16.51
N PRO A 62 2.12 6.93 -17.78
CA PRO A 62 2.87 7.44 -18.93
C PRO A 62 2.97 8.96 -18.94
N ASP A 63 1.98 9.65 -18.39
CA ASP A 63 1.94 11.11 -18.30
C ASP A 63 2.73 11.64 -17.09
N LYS A 64 3.28 10.74 -16.27
CA LYS A 64 4.07 11.05 -15.08
C LYS A 64 3.35 12.02 -14.13
N THR A 65 2.07 11.76 -13.91
CA THR A 65 1.19 12.58 -13.06
C THR A 65 1.63 12.56 -11.61
N GLY A 66 2.14 11.40 -11.16
CA GLY A 66 2.50 11.15 -9.76
C GLY A 66 1.30 11.18 -8.82
N GLU A 67 0.09 11.00 -9.35
CA GLU A 67 -1.15 10.96 -8.57
C GLU A 67 -1.83 9.61 -8.76
N TYR A 68 -2.13 8.92 -7.66
CA TYR A 68 -2.60 7.55 -7.66
C TYR A 68 -3.85 7.42 -6.79
N GLN A 69 -4.96 7.00 -7.39
CA GLN A 69 -6.20 6.74 -6.67
C GLN A 69 -6.43 5.24 -6.53
N MET A 70 -6.77 4.81 -5.33
CA MET A 70 -6.94 3.42 -4.94
C MET A 70 -8.27 3.25 -4.22
N THR A 71 -9.11 2.33 -4.71
CA THR A 71 -10.41 2.03 -4.08
C THR A 71 -10.46 0.57 -3.69
N PHE A 72 -10.88 0.31 -2.46
CA PHE A 72 -11.07 -1.02 -1.92
C PHE A 72 -12.23 -1.03 -0.91
N ARG A 73 -12.68 -2.21 -0.56
CA ARG A 73 -13.78 -2.42 0.38
C ARG A 73 -13.28 -3.08 1.65
N VAL A 74 -13.76 -2.61 2.79
CA VAL A 74 -13.63 -3.28 4.08
C VAL A 74 -14.94 -3.99 4.37
N VAL A 75 -14.88 -5.31 4.57
CA VAL A 75 -16.06 -6.14 4.86
C VAL A 75 -16.00 -6.59 6.32
N ASN A 76 -17.03 -6.27 7.08
CA ASN A 76 -17.20 -6.66 8.48
C ASN A 76 -18.25 -7.78 8.57
N PHE A 77 -17.84 -8.97 8.96
CA PHE A 77 -18.75 -10.09 9.20
C PHE A 77 -19.09 -10.30 10.68
N GLY A 78 -18.56 -9.45 11.55
CA GLY A 78 -18.85 -9.40 12.98
C GLY A 78 -20.22 -8.80 13.29
N THR A 79 -20.61 -8.84 14.56
CA THR A 79 -21.89 -8.34 15.06
C THR A 79 -21.84 -6.91 15.56
N GLU A 80 -20.66 -6.36 15.69
CA GLU A 80 -20.41 -4.99 16.16
C GLU A 80 -19.81 -4.13 15.04
N PRO A 81 -20.06 -2.83 15.01
CA PRO A 81 -19.39 -1.93 14.08
C PRO A 81 -17.89 -1.86 14.39
N LEU A 82 -17.08 -1.67 13.37
CA LEU A 82 -15.63 -1.57 13.49
C LEU A 82 -15.15 -0.22 12.95
N GLN A 83 -14.10 0.30 13.54
CA GLN A 83 -13.43 1.51 13.07
C GLN A 83 -11.95 1.25 12.83
N TYR A 84 -11.43 1.79 11.72
CA TYR A 84 -10.03 1.65 11.35
C TYR A 84 -9.45 2.99 10.93
N ALA A 85 -8.34 3.38 11.55
CA ALA A 85 -7.50 4.46 11.05
C ALA A 85 -6.72 4.00 9.82
N ILE A 86 -6.73 4.82 8.78
CA ILE A 86 -6.10 4.54 7.50
C ILE A 86 -4.76 5.27 7.44
N THR A 87 -3.71 4.56 7.05
CA THR A 87 -2.37 5.15 6.86
C THR A 87 -1.69 4.51 5.66
N PRO A 88 -1.32 5.26 4.64
CA PRO A 88 -0.50 4.76 3.53
C PRO A 88 0.98 4.75 3.92
N THR A 89 1.71 3.79 3.39
CA THR A 89 3.17 3.77 3.31
C THR A 89 3.53 3.73 1.84
N VAL A 90 4.26 4.72 1.37
CA VAL A 90 4.63 4.85 -0.04
C VAL A 90 6.11 4.55 -0.20
N LEU A 91 6.41 3.64 -1.08
CA LEU A 91 7.75 3.11 -1.31
C LEU A 91 8.14 3.26 -2.77
N THR A 92 9.42 3.38 -3.01
CA THR A 92 10.03 3.17 -4.32
C THR A 92 11.22 2.24 -4.17
N GLU A 93 11.77 1.79 -5.29
CA GLU A 93 12.96 0.97 -5.28
C GLU A 93 14.16 1.80 -4.86
N ASN A 94 14.98 1.26 -3.94
CA ASN A 94 16.24 1.89 -3.60
C ASN A 94 17.25 1.56 -4.71
N ALA A 95 17.83 2.59 -5.29
CA ALA A 95 18.78 2.46 -6.38
C ALA A 95 20.11 3.12 -6.00
N GLU A 96 21.19 2.56 -6.49
CA GLU A 96 22.54 3.12 -6.35
C GLU A 96 23.19 3.30 -7.73
N THR A 97 23.97 4.34 -7.87
CA THR A 97 24.77 4.56 -9.07
C THR A 97 26.02 3.70 -9.03
N LYS A 98 26.27 2.91 -10.07
CA LYS A 98 27.49 2.07 -10.19
C LYS A 98 28.47 2.58 -11.23
N GLY A 99 28.52 3.89 -11.44
CA GLY A 99 29.46 4.54 -12.34
C GLY A 99 28.90 4.77 -13.74
N ASP A 100 29.75 5.31 -14.59
CA ASP A 100 29.40 5.65 -15.95
C ASP A 100 29.80 4.55 -16.91
N TYR A 101 28.91 4.21 -17.82
CA TYR A 101 29.21 3.35 -18.96
C TYR A 101 29.32 4.25 -20.20
N GLY A 102 30.55 4.66 -20.52
CA GLY A 102 30.77 5.72 -21.49
C GLY A 102 30.27 7.06 -20.96
N ASN A 103 29.27 7.65 -21.60
CA ASN A 103 28.63 8.90 -21.17
C ASN A 103 27.25 8.66 -20.52
N VAL A 104 26.91 7.43 -20.20
CA VAL A 104 25.60 7.05 -19.63
C VAL A 104 25.78 6.65 -18.16
N GLN A 105 25.08 7.32 -17.28
CA GLN A 105 25.04 6.96 -15.88
C GLN A 105 24.15 5.74 -15.69
N VAL A 106 24.66 4.72 -14.99
CA VAL A 106 23.95 3.45 -14.79
C VAL A 106 23.49 3.33 -13.35
N TYR A 107 22.19 3.12 -13.16
CA TYR A 107 21.56 2.89 -11.88
C TYR A 107 21.20 1.42 -11.72
N PHE A 108 21.50 0.86 -10.56
CA PHE A 108 21.14 -0.51 -10.21
C PHE A 108 20.18 -0.49 -9.02
N ALA A 109 19.05 -1.18 -9.19
CA ALA A 109 18.15 -1.42 -8.09
C ALA A 109 18.85 -2.26 -7.01
N THR A 110 18.78 -1.81 -5.77
CA THR A 110 19.17 -2.63 -4.63
C THR A 110 18.06 -3.62 -4.30
N GLN A 111 18.28 -4.54 -3.38
CA GLN A 111 17.22 -5.45 -2.92
C GLN A 111 16.31 -4.83 -1.85
N THR A 112 16.48 -3.55 -1.55
CA THR A 112 15.77 -2.80 -0.51
C THR A 112 14.85 -1.75 -1.09
N SER A 113 13.91 -1.26 -0.29
CA SER A 113 13.03 -0.14 -0.63
C SER A 113 13.54 1.18 -0.06
N ARG A 114 13.15 2.28 -0.68
CA ARG A 114 13.24 3.64 -0.15
C ARG A 114 11.83 4.06 0.29
N ASP A 115 11.68 4.51 1.52
CA ASP A 115 10.43 5.09 2.01
C ASP A 115 10.34 6.55 1.55
N ILE A 116 9.32 6.85 0.77
CA ILE A 116 9.05 8.18 0.22
C ILE A 116 7.76 8.78 0.77
N THR A 117 7.17 8.18 1.79
CA THR A 117 5.89 8.61 2.38
C THR A 117 5.90 10.08 2.76
N ALA A 118 6.99 10.55 3.39
CA ALA A 118 7.12 11.96 3.80
C ALA A 118 7.21 12.96 2.63
N GLN A 119 7.47 12.49 1.42
CA GLN A 119 7.51 13.29 0.19
C GLN A 119 6.21 13.18 -0.62
N THR A 120 5.15 12.69 0.01
CA THR A 120 3.81 12.56 -0.57
C THR A 120 2.78 13.32 0.26
N THR A 121 1.67 13.66 -0.38
CA THR A 121 0.43 14.01 0.30
C THR A 121 -0.61 12.95 0.01
N TRP A 122 -1.57 12.75 0.91
CA TRP A 122 -2.63 11.79 0.69
C TRP A 122 -3.94 12.22 1.34
N THR A 123 -5.03 11.76 0.78
CA THR A 123 -6.39 12.01 1.25
C THR A 123 -7.21 10.73 1.17
N THR A 124 -8.29 10.69 1.94
CA THR A 124 -9.29 9.63 1.84
C THR A 124 -10.69 10.21 1.73
N ASN A 125 -11.64 9.38 1.31
CA ASN A 125 -13.07 9.70 1.38
C ASN A 125 -13.66 9.57 2.80
N CYS A 126 -12.84 9.20 3.79
CA CYS A 126 -13.27 8.97 5.17
C CYS A 126 -12.94 10.18 6.06
N ALA A 127 -13.90 10.62 6.87
CA ALA A 127 -13.67 11.70 7.83
C ALA A 127 -12.54 11.35 8.80
N ASN A 128 -11.62 12.29 9.02
CA ASN A 128 -10.43 12.10 9.86
C ASN A 128 -9.58 10.87 9.49
N ASN A 129 -9.65 10.40 8.26
CA ASN A 129 -8.99 9.19 7.78
C ASN A 129 -9.36 7.92 8.60
N VAL A 130 -10.59 7.88 9.12
CA VAL A 130 -11.13 6.74 9.85
C VAL A 130 -12.35 6.19 9.12
N VAL A 131 -12.27 4.93 8.69
CA VAL A 131 -13.41 4.22 8.12
C VAL A 131 -14.22 3.55 9.23
N THR A 132 -15.53 3.76 9.23
CA THR A 132 -16.49 3.05 10.08
C THR A 132 -17.21 2.01 9.23
N VAL A 133 -17.14 0.75 9.65
CA VAL A 133 -17.73 -0.38 8.94
C VAL A 133 -18.86 -0.95 9.79
N PRO A 134 -20.11 -0.88 9.33
CA PRO A 134 -21.25 -1.37 10.13
C PRO A 134 -21.16 -2.89 10.38
N ALA A 135 -21.83 -3.34 11.44
CA ALA A 135 -21.96 -4.75 11.73
C ALA A 135 -22.60 -5.49 10.55
N LYS A 136 -22.07 -6.65 10.19
CA LYS A 136 -22.56 -7.47 9.05
C LYS A 136 -22.62 -6.70 7.72
N GLY A 137 -21.78 -5.65 7.57
CA GLY A 137 -21.79 -4.75 6.44
C GLY A 137 -20.43 -4.51 5.85
N SER A 138 -20.35 -3.49 5.02
CA SER A 138 -19.09 -3.08 4.38
C SER A 138 -19.02 -1.56 4.19
N ALA A 139 -17.81 -1.06 3.95
CA ALA A 139 -17.57 0.32 3.58
C ALA A 139 -16.50 0.39 2.48
N ASP A 140 -16.71 1.26 1.51
CA ASP A 140 -15.74 1.52 0.45
C ASP A 140 -14.81 2.64 0.88
N VAL A 141 -13.52 2.41 0.69
CA VAL A 141 -12.45 3.36 0.98
C VAL A 141 -11.76 3.73 -0.31
N THR A 142 -11.62 5.03 -0.54
CA THR A 142 -10.79 5.58 -1.61
C THR A 142 -9.64 6.35 -0.98
N VAL A 143 -8.42 5.99 -1.35
CA VAL A 143 -7.20 6.69 -0.95
C VAL A 143 -6.56 7.30 -2.19
N THR A 144 -6.27 8.58 -2.16
CA THR A 144 -5.50 9.26 -3.20
C THR A 144 -4.16 9.66 -2.63
N VAL A 145 -3.08 9.24 -3.29
CA VAL A 145 -1.69 9.59 -2.96
C VAL A 145 -1.13 10.45 -4.08
N LYS A 146 -0.46 11.54 -3.72
CA LYS A 146 0.21 12.42 -4.67
C LYS A 146 1.67 12.64 -4.27
N LEU A 147 2.58 12.40 -5.19
CA LEU A 147 3.99 12.71 -5.03
C LEU A 147 4.19 14.23 -5.01
N SER A 148 5.13 14.72 -4.21
CA SER A 148 5.55 16.12 -4.31
C SER A 148 6.17 16.40 -5.68
N ASP A 149 6.07 17.64 -6.15
CA ASP A 149 6.64 18.03 -7.44
C ASP A 149 8.17 17.82 -7.47
N ALA A 150 8.83 18.03 -6.33
CA ALA A 150 10.26 17.79 -6.18
C ALA A 150 10.61 16.30 -6.34
N LEU A 151 9.87 15.42 -5.69
CA LEU A 151 10.09 13.97 -5.81
C LEU A 151 9.78 13.49 -7.23
N ARG A 152 8.66 13.93 -7.79
CA ARG A 152 8.28 13.58 -9.16
C ARG A 152 9.35 13.96 -10.16
N LYS A 153 9.90 15.19 -10.04
CA LYS A 153 11.00 15.67 -10.87
C LYS A 153 12.27 14.83 -10.66
N GLU A 154 12.65 14.57 -9.41
CA GLU A 154 13.82 13.74 -9.08
C GLU A 154 13.73 12.37 -9.76
N LEU A 155 12.61 11.67 -9.59
CA LEU A 155 12.42 10.32 -10.14
C LEU A 155 12.40 10.33 -11.68
N THR A 156 11.77 11.33 -12.29
CA THR A 156 11.69 11.47 -13.74
C THR A 156 13.04 11.77 -14.37
N ASP A 157 13.82 12.65 -13.75
CA ASP A 157 15.14 13.04 -14.25
C ASP A 157 16.18 11.93 -14.06
N THR A 158 16.02 11.13 -13.00
CA THR A 158 16.97 10.06 -12.65
C THR A 158 16.71 8.77 -13.42
N PHE A 159 15.44 8.42 -13.64
CA PHE A 159 15.05 7.12 -14.20
C PHE A 159 14.31 7.28 -15.53
N GLU A 160 15.05 7.33 -16.63
CA GLU A 160 14.52 7.51 -17.98
C GLU A 160 13.49 6.42 -18.33
N ASN A 161 13.76 5.18 -17.95
CA ASN A 161 12.89 4.02 -18.19
C ASN A 161 11.82 3.81 -17.11
N GLY A 162 11.65 4.79 -16.20
CA GLY A 162 10.70 4.72 -15.10
C GLY A 162 11.21 3.96 -13.87
N ILE A 163 10.47 4.10 -12.79
CA ILE A 163 10.71 3.41 -11.52
C ILE A 163 9.36 3.09 -10.88
N TYR A 164 9.28 2.01 -10.09
CA TYR A 164 8.05 1.62 -9.44
C TYR A 164 7.72 2.53 -8.25
N ILE A 165 6.47 2.98 -8.19
CA ILE A 165 5.84 3.53 -7.00
C ILE A 165 4.89 2.48 -6.47
N GLU A 166 5.07 2.09 -5.23
CA GLU A 166 4.37 0.97 -4.61
C GLU A 166 4.19 1.21 -3.10
N GLY A 167 3.55 0.31 -2.39
CA GLY A 167 3.42 0.46 -0.94
C GLY A 167 2.26 -0.32 -0.35
N TYR A 168 1.84 0.13 0.82
CA TYR A 168 0.78 -0.50 1.59
C TYR A 168 -0.20 0.56 2.10
N ILE A 169 -1.48 0.19 2.15
CA ILE A 169 -2.48 0.92 2.91
C ILE A 169 -2.78 0.10 4.16
N THR A 170 -2.40 0.62 5.30
CA THR A 170 -2.58 -0.04 6.59
C THR A 170 -3.84 0.47 7.26
N LEU A 171 -4.68 -0.44 7.74
CA LEU A 171 -5.87 -0.16 8.52
C LEU A 171 -5.63 -0.64 9.96
N LYS A 172 -5.54 0.30 10.89
CA LYS A 172 -5.36 0.00 12.31
C LYS A 172 -6.69 0.14 13.03
N GLN A 173 -7.16 -0.96 13.62
CA GLN A 173 -8.40 -0.95 14.38
C GLN A 173 -8.31 0.04 15.55
N GLN A 174 -9.35 0.85 15.70
CA GLN A 174 -9.53 1.78 16.80
C GLN A 174 -10.45 1.15 17.83
N ALA A 175 -10.29 1.54 19.11
CA ALA A 175 -11.32 1.25 20.09
C ALA A 175 -12.59 1.99 19.67
N THR A 176 -13.70 1.29 19.58
CA THR A 176 -15.03 1.93 19.46
C THR A 176 -15.23 2.76 20.72
N ALA A 177 -15.47 4.07 20.58
CA ALA A 177 -15.91 4.87 21.70
C ALA A 177 -17.25 4.29 22.20
N GLU A 178 -17.29 3.95 23.49
CA GLU A 178 -18.53 3.59 24.18
C GLU A 178 -19.46 4.81 24.26
#